data_e8ed5c8b5135e2593df06a7a04149255
#
_entry.id   e8ed5c8b5135e2593df06a7a04149255
#
_cell.length_a   1.000
_cell.length_b   1.000
_cell.length_c   1.000
_cell.angle_alpha   90.00
_cell.angle_beta   90.00
_cell.angle_gamma   90.00
#
_symmetry.space_group_name_H-M   'P 1'
#
loop_
_entity.id
_entity.type
_entity.pdbx_description
1 polymer ?
#
loop_
_entity_poly.entity_id
_entity_poly.type
_entity_poly.pdbx_seq_one_letter_code
_entity_poly.pdbx_strand_id
1 'polypeptide(L)'
;QTGAVYGIDKLAVLKPEMRDIAELGPGEIGVFTASIKQVRDTRVGDTITNERGGCETPLPGFKPSVPVVFCGLFPVDAADFEPLRDAIEKLSLNDASFSCEMETSAALGFGFRMGFLGLLHLEVVRDRLEREYDLDLITTAPSVVFHLHMKDGEVREFYHGFSNEVIWPL
;
A
#
# COMPACT_ATOMS: atom_id res chain seq x y z
N GLN A 1 6.82 8.12 -12.04
CA GLN A 1 8.23 8.50 -12.23
C GLN A 1 8.46 9.80 -11.49
N THR A 2 9.13 9.71 -10.35
CA THR A 2 9.33 10.87 -9.45
C THR A 2 10.43 11.80 -9.95
N GLY A 3 11.37 11.30 -10.78
CA GLY A 3 12.56 12.05 -11.20
C GLY A 3 13.48 12.43 -10.03
N ALA A 4 13.27 11.85 -8.85
CA ALA A 4 14.09 12.12 -7.67
C ALA A 4 15.50 11.55 -7.85
N VAL A 5 16.53 12.31 -7.44
CA VAL A 5 17.93 11.94 -7.54
C VAL A 5 18.52 11.80 -6.13
N TYR A 6 19.15 10.66 -5.87
CA TYR A 6 19.77 10.35 -4.59
C TYR A 6 21.16 9.74 -4.79
N GLY A 7 22.08 10.06 -3.90
CA GLY A 7 23.37 9.38 -3.83
C GLY A 7 23.18 7.99 -3.21
N ILE A 8 23.74 6.95 -3.81
CA ILE A 8 23.79 5.62 -3.22
C ILE A 8 24.95 5.62 -2.22
N ASP A 9 24.65 5.34 -0.96
CA ASP A 9 25.63 5.30 0.11
C ASP A 9 26.31 3.91 0.19
N LYS A 10 25.50 2.85 -0.03
CA LYS A 10 25.96 1.46 0.11
C LYS A 10 25.20 0.55 -0.84
N LEU A 11 25.91 -0.43 -1.38
CA LEU A 11 25.36 -1.53 -2.19
C LEU A 11 25.80 -2.86 -1.59
N ALA A 12 24.88 -3.81 -1.42
CA ALA A 12 25.15 -5.08 -0.79
C ALA A 12 24.29 -6.21 -1.35
N VAL A 13 24.68 -7.45 -1.08
CA VAL A 13 23.87 -8.65 -1.29
C VAL A 13 23.67 -9.40 0.04
N LEU A 14 22.57 -10.14 0.15
CA LEU A 14 22.27 -11.00 1.30
C LEU A 14 22.66 -12.46 0.97
N LYS A 15 23.71 -13.03 1.68
CA LYS A 15 24.21 -14.41 1.49
C LYS A 15 24.73 -15.04 2.79
N PRO A 16 23.93 -15.53 3.71
CA PRO A 16 22.71 -14.98 4.32
C PRO A 16 22.94 -13.64 5.01
N GLU A 17 24.19 -13.31 5.32
CA GLU A 17 24.58 -12.02 5.89
C GLU A 17 24.75 -10.97 4.80
N MET A 18 24.57 -9.72 5.18
CA MET A 18 24.76 -8.59 4.29
C MET A 18 26.25 -8.43 3.95
N ARG A 19 26.58 -8.51 2.68
CA ARG A 19 27.95 -8.32 2.16
C ARG A 19 27.98 -7.17 1.18
N ASP A 20 28.88 -6.24 1.42
CA ASP A 20 29.08 -5.09 0.54
C ASP A 20 29.67 -5.54 -0.80
N ILE A 21 29.18 -4.95 -1.86
CA ILE A 21 29.62 -5.19 -3.23
C ILE A 21 29.81 -3.86 -3.95
N ALA A 22 30.63 -3.88 -5.01
CA ALA A 22 30.87 -2.68 -5.82
C ALA A 22 29.79 -2.45 -6.87
N GLU A 23 29.21 -3.52 -7.40
CA GLU A 23 28.23 -3.47 -8.49
C GLU A 23 27.26 -4.67 -8.42
N LEU A 24 26.07 -4.51 -9.00
CA LEU A 24 25.11 -5.57 -9.30
C LEU A 24 25.10 -5.84 -10.79
N GLY A 25 25.32 -7.09 -11.16
CA GLY A 25 25.24 -7.54 -12.54
C GLY A 25 23.80 -7.84 -13.00
N PRO A 26 23.61 -8.07 -14.31
CA PRO A 26 22.32 -8.47 -14.84
C PRO A 26 21.77 -9.74 -14.18
N GLY A 27 20.51 -9.69 -13.73
CA GLY A 27 19.83 -10.80 -13.04
C GLY A 27 20.18 -10.98 -11.57
N GLU A 28 21.06 -10.15 -11.00
CA GLU A 28 21.37 -10.16 -9.58
C GLU A 28 20.38 -9.36 -8.76
N ILE A 29 20.17 -9.79 -7.52
CA ILE A 29 19.33 -9.13 -6.53
C ILE A 29 20.21 -8.61 -5.41
N GLY A 30 20.04 -7.35 -5.06
CA GLY A 30 20.80 -6.71 -4.00
C GLY A 30 19.97 -5.70 -3.20
N VAL A 31 20.64 -5.13 -2.22
CA VAL A 31 20.11 -4.07 -1.36
C VAL A 31 21.00 -2.84 -1.53
N PHE A 32 20.41 -1.68 -1.66
CA PHE A 32 21.14 -0.43 -1.60
C PHE A 32 20.55 0.49 -0.54
N THR A 33 21.39 1.36 0.00
CA THR A 33 20.98 2.44 0.86
C THR A 33 21.31 3.77 0.21
N ALA A 34 20.39 4.70 0.34
CA ALA A 34 20.53 6.06 -0.12
C ALA A 34 19.83 6.98 0.89
N SER A 35 20.24 8.21 1.01
CA SER A 35 19.68 9.17 1.97
C SER A 35 18.29 9.64 1.58
N ILE A 36 17.36 8.69 1.35
CA ILE A 36 15.97 8.94 0.94
C ILE A 36 15.17 9.34 2.19
N LYS A 37 14.71 10.57 2.23
CA LYS A 37 13.98 11.11 3.39
C LYS A 37 12.47 10.86 3.31
N GLN A 38 11.92 10.67 2.12
CA GLN A 38 10.49 10.48 1.91
C GLN A 38 10.24 9.17 1.17
N VAL A 39 9.55 8.25 1.81
CA VAL A 39 9.23 6.93 1.25
C VAL A 39 8.41 7.03 -0.05
N ARG A 40 7.54 8.03 -0.15
CA ARG A 40 6.74 8.30 -1.36
C ARG A 40 7.56 8.61 -2.61
N ASP A 41 8.85 8.93 -2.45
CA ASP A 41 9.76 9.20 -3.58
C ASP A 41 10.24 7.91 -4.25
N THR A 42 9.97 6.76 -3.63
CA THR A 42 10.29 5.44 -4.15
C THR A 42 9.06 4.54 -4.12
N ARG A 43 8.79 3.86 -5.22
CA ARG A 43 7.66 2.93 -5.32
C ARG A 43 8.16 1.58 -5.81
N VAL A 44 7.48 0.52 -5.37
CA VAL A 44 7.73 -0.83 -5.91
C VAL A 44 7.48 -0.83 -7.41
N GLY A 45 8.47 -1.27 -8.17
CA GLY A 45 8.45 -1.26 -9.64
C GLY A 45 9.09 -0.04 -10.29
N ASP A 46 9.63 0.90 -9.51
CA ASP A 46 10.42 2.01 -10.08
C ASP A 46 11.71 1.50 -10.73
N THR A 47 12.05 2.11 -11.85
CA THR A 47 13.33 1.87 -12.53
C THR A 47 14.38 2.85 -11.99
N ILE A 48 15.47 2.31 -11.48
CA ILE A 48 16.62 3.09 -11.01
C ILE A 48 17.62 3.19 -12.14
N THR A 49 18.10 4.40 -12.38
CA THR A 49 19.05 4.69 -13.48
C THR A 49 20.06 5.76 -13.06
N ASN A 50 21.10 5.93 -13.82
CA ASN A 50 22.08 7.00 -13.58
C ASN A 50 21.50 8.37 -13.94
N GLU A 51 21.89 9.40 -13.20
CA GLU A 51 21.51 10.79 -13.47
C GLU A 51 21.98 11.25 -14.86
N ARG A 52 23.19 10.83 -15.25
CA ARG A 52 23.77 11.17 -16.57
C ARG A 52 23.81 9.94 -17.46
N GLY A 53 23.16 10.03 -18.61
CA GLY A 53 23.12 8.94 -19.60
C GLY A 53 22.30 7.73 -19.16
N GLY A 54 21.35 7.94 -18.25
CA GLY A 54 20.44 6.92 -17.79
C GLY A 54 19.36 6.55 -18.81
N CYS A 55 18.57 5.52 -18.48
CA CYS A 55 17.45 5.09 -19.31
C CYS A 55 16.30 6.10 -19.21
N GLU A 56 15.80 6.57 -20.33
CA GLU A 56 14.67 7.52 -20.40
C GLU A 56 13.32 6.84 -20.19
N THR A 57 13.23 5.54 -20.50
CA THR A 57 11.99 4.76 -20.39
C THR A 57 12.10 3.75 -19.25
N PRO A 58 11.07 3.60 -18.40
CA PRO A 58 11.09 2.59 -17.35
C PRO A 58 11.05 1.19 -17.93
N LEU A 59 11.66 0.23 -17.24
CA LEU A 59 11.60 -1.17 -17.61
C LEU A 59 10.15 -1.67 -17.55
N PRO A 60 9.67 -2.40 -18.56
CA PRO A 60 8.31 -2.93 -18.57
C PRO A 60 8.17 -4.13 -17.62
N GLY A 61 6.93 -4.42 -17.23
CA GLY A 61 6.57 -5.65 -16.51
C GLY A 61 6.22 -5.48 -15.04
N PHE A 62 6.62 -4.38 -14.42
CA PHE A 62 6.20 -4.09 -13.05
C PHE A 62 4.84 -3.38 -13.06
N LYS A 63 3.85 -4.02 -12.41
CA LYS A 63 2.54 -3.43 -12.20
C LYS A 63 2.35 -3.17 -10.71
N PRO A 64 1.73 -2.03 -10.33
CA PRO A 64 1.37 -1.81 -8.93
C PRO A 64 0.42 -2.91 -8.45
N SER A 65 0.55 -3.27 -7.19
CA SER A 65 -0.41 -4.17 -6.53
C SER A 65 -1.80 -3.52 -6.54
N VAL A 66 -2.80 -4.28 -6.93
CA VAL A 66 -4.21 -3.81 -6.96
C VAL A 66 -4.94 -4.47 -5.80
N PRO A 67 -5.43 -3.70 -4.83
CA PRO A 67 -6.25 -4.24 -3.76
C PRO A 67 -7.55 -4.85 -4.30
N VAL A 68 -7.99 -5.95 -3.68
CA VAL A 68 -9.23 -6.66 -4.05
C VAL A 68 -10.23 -6.75 -2.91
N VAL A 69 -9.78 -6.50 -1.67
CA VAL A 69 -10.62 -6.49 -0.47
C VAL A 69 -10.49 -5.13 0.19
N PHE A 70 -11.62 -4.52 0.50
CA PHE A 70 -11.66 -3.21 1.15
C PHE A 70 -12.43 -3.30 2.45
N CYS A 71 -11.96 -2.59 3.48
CA CYS A 71 -12.72 -2.38 4.72
C CYS A 71 -12.42 -1.00 5.30
N GLY A 72 -13.33 -0.51 6.13
CA GLY A 72 -13.08 0.63 7.00
C GLY A 72 -12.37 0.16 8.27
N LEU A 73 -11.36 0.89 8.70
CA LEU A 73 -10.61 0.68 9.92
C LEU A 73 -10.76 1.92 10.80
N PHE A 74 -11.34 1.76 11.98
CA PHE A 74 -11.65 2.84 12.89
C PHE A 74 -11.07 2.54 14.27
N PRO A 75 -10.51 3.52 14.98
CA PRO A 75 -10.13 3.32 16.36
C PRO A 75 -11.37 3.23 17.25
N VAL A 76 -11.31 2.44 18.32
CA VAL A 76 -12.39 2.36 19.33
C VAL A 76 -12.51 3.69 20.07
N ASP A 77 -11.39 4.30 20.46
CA ASP A 77 -11.33 5.64 21.03
C ASP A 77 -10.96 6.66 19.95
N ALA A 78 -11.74 7.73 19.85
CA ALA A 78 -11.45 8.81 18.88
C ALA A 78 -10.09 9.50 19.12
N ALA A 79 -9.55 9.44 20.33
CA ALA A 79 -8.22 9.94 20.66
C ALA A 79 -7.10 9.17 19.96
N ASP A 80 -7.34 7.91 19.58
CA ASP A 80 -6.38 7.04 18.91
C ASP A 80 -6.32 7.23 17.39
N PHE A 81 -7.07 8.19 16.82
CA PHE A 81 -7.03 8.46 15.38
C PHE A 81 -5.64 8.88 14.89
N GLU A 82 -4.97 9.81 15.58
CA GLU A 82 -3.62 10.24 15.22
C GLU A 82 -2.57 9.13 15.42
N PRO A 83 -2.56 8.40 16.56
CA PRO A 83 -1.75 7.19 16.72
C PRO A 83 -1.97 6.16 15.62
N LEU A 84 -3.22 5.91 15.22
CA LEU A 84 -3.56 4.98 14.13
C LEU A 84 -2.97 5.45 12.79
N ARG A 85 -3.09 6.74 12.47
CA ARG A 85 -2.49 7.30 11.25
C ARG A 85 -0.99 7.09 11.22
N ASP A 86 -0.30 7.41 12.31
CA ASP A 86 1.15 7.26 12.42
C ASP A 86 1.58 5.78 12.33
N ALA A 87 0.78 4.87 12.89
CA ALA A 87 1.01 3.43 12.81
C ALA A 87 0.87 2.92 11.37
N ILE A 88 -0.18 3.34 10.65
CA ILE A 88 -0.40 2.99 9.23
C ILE A 88 0.76 3.52 8.37
N GLU A 89 1.20 4.76 8.57
CA GLU A 89 2.34 5.33 7.86
C GLU A 89 3.62 4.51 8.09
N LYS A 90 3.92 4.15 9.34
CA LYS A 90 5.08 3.30 9.67
C LYS A 90 4.96 1.90 9.06
N LEU A 91 3.77 1.31 9.10
CA LEU A 91 3.53 -0.01 8.53
C LEU A 91 3.71 -0.02 7.01
N SER A 92 3.31 1.06 6.33
CA SER A 92 3.47 1.21 4.88
C SER A 92 4.92 1.25 4.41
N LEU A 93 5.88 1.53 5.31
CA LEU A 93 7.31 1.44 5.02
C LEU A 93 7.78 0.00 4.76
N ASN A 94 7.12 -0.97 5.40
CA ASN A 94 7.43 -2.39 5.28
C ASN A 94 6.49 -3.12 4.32
N ASP A 95 5.29 -2.60 4.14
CA ASP A 95 4.27 -3.20 3.29
C ASP A 95 3.61 -2.13 2.42
N ALA A 96 4.07 -2.00 1.19
CA ALA A 96 3.54 -1.05 0.21
C ALA A 96 2.33 -1.62 -0.59
N SER A 97 1.80 -2.78 -0.20
CA SER A 97 0.77 -3.50 -0.97
C SER A 97 -0.66 -3.18 -0.56
N PHE A 98 -0.88 -2.55 0.58
CA PHE A 98 -2.18 -2.00 0.94
C PHE A 98 -2.36 -0.55 0.48
N SER A 99 -3.59 -0.15 0.22
CA SER A 99 -3.98 1.25 0.02
C SER A 99 -4.67 1.79 1.27
N CYS A 100 -4.55 3.10 1.50
CA CYS A 100 -5.15 3.77 2.65
C CYS A 100 -5.67 5.15 2.23
N GLU A 101 -6.93 5.42 2.55
CA GLU A 101 -7.59 6.70 2.34
C GLU A 101 -8.36 7.08 3.61
N MET A 102 -8.39 8.37 3.94
CA MET A 102 -9.20 8.84 5.08
C MET A 102 -10.68 8.60 4.81
N GLU A 103 -11.37 8.09 5.81
CA GLU A 103 -12.82 7.87 5.76
C GLU A 103 -13.49 8.44 7.02
N THR A 104 -14.72 8.92 6.87
CA THR A 104 -15.52 9.40 8.00
C THR A 104 -16.83 8.64 8.03
N SER A 105 -17.11 8.02 9.15
CA SER A 105 -18.38 7.35 9.43
C SER A 105 -19.22 8.18 10.40
N ALA A 106 -20.52 8.31 10.12
CA ALA A 106 -21.44 8.99 11.04
C ALA A 106 -21.56 8.29 12.41
N ALA A 107 -21.35 6.97 12.42
CA ALA A 107 -21.42 6.15 13.64
C ALA A 107 -20.09 5.96 14.36
N LEU A 108 -18.98 5.85 13.60
CA LEU A 108 -17.66 5.49 14.11
C LEU A 108 -16.65 6.65 14.14
N GLY A 109 -17.02 7.81 13.58
CA GLY A 109 -16.14 8.97 13.53
C GLY A 109 -15.11 8.87 12.39
N PHE A 110 -13.89 9.35 12.68
CA PHE A 110 -12.78 9.36 11.73
C PHE A 110 -12.04 8.02 11.74
N GLY A 111 -11.68 7.55 10.55
CA GLY A 111 -10.93 6.33 10.34
C GLY A 111 -10.30 6.30 8.96
N PHE A 112 -10.02 5.10 8.48
CA PHE A 112 -9.37 4.88 7.20
C PHE A 112 -10.09 3.79 6.41
N ARG A 113 -10.33 4.06 5.13
CA ARG A 113 -10.67 3.03 4.16
C ARG A 113 -9.38 2.40 3.66
N MET A 114 -9.24 1.12 3.90
CA MET A 114 -8.06 0.37 3.52
C MET A 114 -8.38 -0.68 2.49
N GLY A 115 -7.47 -0.84 1.51
CA GLY A 115 -7.55 -1.86 0.48
C GLY A 115 -6.41 -2.86 0.62
N PHE A 116 -6.72 -4.15 0.51
CA PHE A 116 -5.81 -5.28 0.76
C PHE A 116 -5.79 -6.26 -0.41
N LEU A 117 -4.71 -7.03 -0.54
CA LEU A 117 -4.57 -8.08 -1.56
C LEU A 117 -5.49 -9.29 -1.32
N GLY A 118 -6.09 -9.41 -0.14
CA GLY A 118 -6.98 -10.48 0.24
C GLY A 118 -7.31 -10.45 1.73
N LEU A 119 -8.18 -11.36 2.18
CA LEU A 119 -8.61 -11.43 3.58
C LEU A 119 -7.46 -11.73 4.55
N LEU A 120 -6.56 -12.64 4.20
CA LEU A 120 -5.41 -12.95 5.03
C LEU A 120 -4.49 -11.73 5.19
N HIS A 121 -4.29 -10.96 4.13
CA HIS A 121 -3.50 -9.73 4.19
C HIS A 121 -4.15 -8.71 5.13
N LEU A 122 -5.49 -8.54 5.07
CA LEU A 122 -6.24 -7.71 6.01
C LEU A 122 -6.02 -8.15 7.46
N GLU A 123 -6.16 -9.45 7.74
CA GLU A 123 -5.97 -10.00 9.10
C GLU A 123 -4.56 -9.75 9.62
N VAL A 124 -3.54 -9.98 8.80
CA VAL A 124 -2.13 -9.74 9.17
C VAL A 124 -1.89 -8.27 9.48
N VAL A 125 -2.36 -7.35 8.63
CA VAL A 125 -2.17 -5.90 8.84
C VAL A 125 -2.90 -5.45 10.09
N ARG A 126 -4.16 -5.88 10.31
CA ARG A 126 -4.91 -5.56 11.52
C ARG A 126 -4.19 -6.07 12.77
N ASP A 127 -3.81 -7.36 12.81
CA ASP A 127 -3.10 -7.96 13.93
C ASP A 127 -1.81 -7.21 14.27
N ARG A 128 -1.09 -6.73 13.25
CA ARG A 128 0.12 -5.93 13.46
C ARG A 128 -0.19 -4.58 14.07
N LEU A 129 -1.24 -3.88 13.59
CA LEU A 129 -1.66 -2.60 14.16
C LEU A 129 -2.08 -2.75 15.63
N GLU A 130 -2.83 -3.80 15.95
CA GLU A 130 -3.27 -4.09 17.33
C GLU A 130 -2.09 -4.46 18.24
N ARG A 131 -1.18 -5.34 17.80
CA ARG A 131 -0.10 -5.88 18.66
C ARG A 131 1.16 -5.03 18.72
N GLU A 132 1.57 -4.42 17.60
CA GLU A 132 2.81 -3.64 17.54
C GLU A 132 2.62 -2.20 18.01
N TYR A 133 1.38 -1.67 17.88
CA TYR A 133 1.07 -0.27 18.19
C TYR A 133 0.06 -0.09 19.31
N ASP A 134 -0.40 -1.20 19.93
CA ASP A 134 -1.34 -1.20 21.06
C ASP A 134 -2.64 -0.42 20.77
N LEU A 135 -3.23 -0.67 19.60
CA LEU A 135 -4.43 0.00 19.12
C LEU A 135 -5.63 -0.94 19.19
N ASP A 136 -6.74 -0.46 19.75
CA ASP A 136 -8.02 -1.15 19.67
C ASP A 136 -8.79 -0.69 18.43
N LEU A 137 -9.10 -1.63 17.53
CA LEU A 137 -9.61 -1.32 16.21
C LEU A 137 -10.97 -1.96 15.92
N ILE A 138 -11.84 -1.18 15.29
CA ILE A 138 -13.10 -1.65 14.70
C ILE A 138 -12.87 -1.79 13.19
N THR A 139 -13.10 -3.00 12.69
CA THR A 139 -13.08 -3.26 11.23
C THR A 139 -14.52 -3.40 10.73
N THR A 140 -14.86 -2.68 9.68
CA THR A 140 -16.15 -2.91 9.00
C THR A 140 -16.12 -4.21 8.23
N ALA A 141 -17.28 -4.75 7.86
CA ALA A 141 -17.35 -5.94 7.02
C ALA A 141 -16.56 -5.70 5.71
N PRO A 142 -15.71 -6.66 5.29
CA PRO A 142 -14.95 -6.53 4.06
C PRO A 142 -15.89 -6.37 2.86
N SER A 143 -15.57 -5.42 1.99
CA SER A 143 -16.30 -5.19 0.74
C SER A 143 -15.42 -5.51 -0.46
N VAL A 144 -16.03 -5.97 -1.54
CA VAL A 144 -15.38 -6.28 -2.81
C VAL A 144 -15.91 -5.32 -3.86
N VAL A 145 -15.03 -4.82 -4.72
CA VAL A 145 -15.41 -4.01 -5.87
C VAL A 145 -15.79 -4.93 -7.02
N PHE A 146 -16.99 -4.77 -7.55
CA PHE A 146 -17.45 -5.44 -8.76
C PHE A 146 -17.42 -4.48 -9.93
N HIS A 147 -16.81 -4.87 -11.04
CA HIS A 147 -16.89 -4.17 -12.30
C HIS A 147 -17.97 -4.79 -13.16
N LEU A 148 -19.08 -4.10 -13.34
CA LEU A 148 -20.16 -4.54 -14.23
C LEU A 148 -19.94 -3.97 -15.63
N HIS A 149 -19.67 -4.86 -16.58
CA HIS A 149 -19.63 -4.53 -18.00
C HIS A 149 -21.05 -4.52 -18.56
N MET A 150 -21.57 -3.34 -18.81
CA MET A 150 -22.92 -3.14 -19.37
C MET A 150 -22.94 -3.49 -20.85
N LYS A 151 -24.13 -3.80 -21.38
CA LYS A 151 -24.32 -4.15 -22.81
C LYS A 151 -24.04 -2.99 -23.77
N ASP A 152 -24.12 -1.76 -23.29
CA ASP A 152 -23.79 -0.53 -24.02
C ASP A 152 -22.27 -0.22 -24.03
N GLY A 153 -21.43 -1.07 -23.40
CA GLY A 153 -19.99 -0.91 -23.29
C GLY A 153 -19.53 -0.06 -22.10
N GLU A 154 -20.47 0.49 -21.30
CA GLU A 154 -20.14 1.20 -20.09
C GLU A 154 -19.67 0.23 -18.99
N VAL A 155 -18.65 0.62 -18.22
CA VAL A 155 -18.19 -0.12 -17.04
C VAL A 155 -18.60 0.65 -15.80
N ARG A 156 -19.39 0.03 -14.92
CA ARG A 156 -19.80 0.59 -13.64
C ARG A 156 -19.17 -0.17 -12.50
N GLU A 157 -18.62 0.57 -11.55
CA GLU A 157 -18.09 0.02 -10.32
C GLU A 157 -19.17 -0.05 -9.24
N PHE A 158 -19.32 -1.21 -8.62
CA PHE A 158 -20.21 -1.42 -7.49
C PHE A 158 -19.41 -1.88 -6.29
N TYR A 159 -19.62 -1.22 -5.18
CA TYR A 159 -19.07 -1.60 -3.89
C TYR A 159 -20.12 -2.41 -3.14
N HIS A 160 -19.86 -3.68 -2.87
CA HIS A 160 -20.70 -4.47 -2.00
C HIS A 160 -20.29 -4.22 -0.55
N GLY A 161 -20.90 -3.23 0.07
CA GLY A 161 -20.89 -3.05 1.52
C GLY A 161 -22.25 -3.47 2.05
N PHE A 162 -22.32 -4.02 3.26
CA PHE A 162 -23.57 -4.26 3.98
C PHE A 162 -24.22 -2.94 4.40
N SER A 163 -24.66 -2.13 3.45
CA SER A 163 -25.73 -1.19 3.68
C SER A 163 -27.02 -1.82 3.16
N ASN A 164 -28.06 -1.82 3.97
CA ASN A 164 -29.37 -2.40 3.64
C ASN A 164 -30.11 -1.67 2.47
N GLU A 165 -29.38 -0.98 1.64
CA GLU A 165 -29.92 -0.31 0.46
C GLU A 165 -29.29 -0.91 -0.80
N VAL A 166 -29.71 -2.13 -1.13
CA VAL A 166 -29.64 -2.59 -2.51
C VAL A 166 -30.76 -1.90 -3.27
N ILE A 167 -30.50 -0.70 -3.76
CA ILE A 167 -31.36 -0.09 -4.74
C ILE A 167 -31.03 -0.75 -6.08
N TRP A 168 -31.84 -1.73 -6.45
CA TRP A 168 -31.92 -2.19 -7.83
C TRP A 168 -32.80 -1.19 -8.59
N PRO A 169 -32.28 -0.45 -9.57
CA PRO A 169 -33.19 0.09 -10.58
C PRO A 169 -33.63 -1.09 -11.43
N LEU A 170 -34.92 -1.38 -11.39
CA LEU A 170 -35.62 -2.26 -12.32
C LEU A 170 -35.52 -1.72 -13.76
#